data_dd60e4811130e6641e3d2764c27a449a
#
_entry.id   dd60e4811130e6641e3d2764c27a449a
#
_cell.length_a   1.000
_cell.length_b   1.000
_cell.length_c   1.000
_cell.angle_alpha   90.00
_cell.angle_beta   90.00
_cell.angle_gamma   90.00
#
_symmetry.space_group_name_H-M   'P 1'
#
loop_
_entity.id
_entity.type
_entity.pdbx_description
1 polymer ?
#
loop_
_entity_poly.entity_id
_entity_poly.type
_entity_poly.pdbx_seq_one_letter_code
_entity_poly.pdbx_strand_id
1 'polypeptide(L)'
;MVEGCMPVVAKAGTEWKGIESFIGQSVAVNPSYFAFTGAVMDLGYDNPLDVVDWKVYSSYDDALAAVQNGEVKYALMGTQNNYGVKQLVDSGDIEIVSYQSEIMENYSCCRMVGQTKWVNDNPDTVKAIIRALLRAQSWYEANKEEAVSLHAKRIGQEDDYVAAYMMDDKHYFVNVDPLKNSVC
;
A
#
# COMPACT_ATOMS: atom_id res chain seq x y z
N MET A 1 -1.87 3.88 12.80
CA MET A 1 -1.15 3.07 11.79
C MET A 1 -1.79 3.29 10.45
N VAL A 2 -1.06 3.13 9.36
CA VAL A 2 -1.59 3.27 7.99
C VAL A 2 -1.82 1.88 7.44
N GLU A 3 -2.96 1.68 6.81
CA GLU A 3 -3.38 0.47 6.13
C GLU A 3 -3.58 0.76 4.64
N GLY A 4 -3.74 -0.29 3.82
CA GLY A 4 -4.14 -0.14 2.42
C GLY A 4 -3.05 0.29 1.43
N CYS A 5 -1.78 0.23 1.82
CA CYS A 5 -0.68 0.87 1.09
C CYS A 5 -0.33 0.30 -0.29
N MET A 6 -0.79 -0.88 -0.66
CA MET A 6 -0.34 -1.55 -1.88
C MET A 6 -1.53 -2.03 -2.72
N PRO A 7 -1.87 -1.36 -3.82
CA PRO A 7 -2.78 -1.91 -4.81
C PRO A 7 -2.12 -3.02 -5.62
N VAL A 8 -2.92 -4.02 -6.00
CA VAL A 8 -2.59 -5.03 -6.99
C VAL A 8 -3.19 -4.58 -8.32
N VAL A 9 -2.36 -4.43 -9.32
CA VAL A 9 -2.80 -4.00 -10.66
C VAL A 9 -2.59 -5.11 -11.69
N ALA A 10 -3.43 -5.10 -12.71
CA ALA A 10 -3.36 -5.98 -13.87
C ALA A 10 -3.83 -5.24 -15.13
N LYS A 11 -3.68 -5.83 -16.32
CA LYS A 11 -4.36 -5.32 -17.51
C LYS A 11 -5.86 -5.32 -17.32
N ALA A 12 -6.53 -4.32 -17.86
CA ALA A 12 -7.99 -4.23 -17.81
C ALA A 12 -8.67 -5.50 -18.34
N GLY A 13 -9.69 -5.98 -17.62
CA GLY A 13 -10.40 -7.22 -17.93
C GLY A 13 -9.71 -8.49 -17.43
N THR A 14 -8.66 -8.39 -16.63
CA THR A 14 -8.00 -9.55 -16.03
C THR A 14 -8.87 -10.13 -14.91
N GLU A 15 -9.20 -11.43 -14.99
CA GLU A 15 -9.96 -12.10 -13.93
C GLU A 15 -9.13 -12.15 -12.63
N TRP A 16 -9.77 -11.74 -11.52
CA TRP A 16 -9.21 -11.79 -10.17
C TRP A 16 -10.13 -12.59 -9.25
N LYS A 17 -9.58 -13.57 -8.56
CA LYS A 17 -10.32 -14.47 -7.64
C LYS A 17 -9.79 -14.42 -6.20
N GLY A 18 -8.86 -13.52 -5.91
CA GLY A 18 -8.13 -13.47 -4.67
C GLY A 18 -6.65 -13.80 -4.88
N ILE A 19 -5.92 -14.00 -3.78
CA ILE A 19 -4.47 -14.26 -3.80
C ILE A 19 -4.11 -15.53 -4.59
N GLU A 20 -5.01 -16.49 -4.71
CA GLU A 20 -4.86 -17.68 -5.55
C GLU A 20 -4.64 -17.36 -7.02
N SER A 21 -5.04 -16.16 -7.47
CA SER A 21 -4.79 -15.70 -8.85
C SER A 21 -3.31 -15.52 -9.18
N PHE A 22 -2.44 -15.46 -8.15
CA PHE A 22 -0.99 -15.41 -8.35
C PHE A 22 -0.38 -16.76 -8.70
N ILE A 23 -1.04 -17.87 -8.35
CA ILE A 23 -0.48 -19.22 -8.55
C ILE A 23 -0.24 -19.50 -10.03
N GLY A 24 1.01 -19.87 -10.35
CA GLY A 24 1.46 -20.13 -11.71
C GLY A 24 1.62 -18.88 -12.59
N GLN A 25 1.58 -17.67 -12.01
CA GLN A 25 1.69 -16.41 -12.75
C GLN A 25 2.96 -15.64 -12.40
N SER A 26 3.37 -14.74 -13.29
CA SER A 26 4.42 -13.75 -13.01
C SER A 26 3.82 -12.53 -12.32
N VAL A 27 4.42 -12.13 -11.21
CA VAL A 27 4.01 -10.97 -10.40
C VAL A 27 5.18 -10.03 -10.23
N ALA A 28 5.06 -8.81 -10.73
CA ALA A 28 6.05 -7.76 -10.53
C ALA A 28 5.97 -7.22 -9.10
N VAL A 29 7.10 -7.15 -8.43
CA VAL A 29 7.21 -6.73 -7.04
C VAL A 29 8.37 -5.77 -6.83
N ASN A 30 8.23 -4.93 -5.83
CA ASN A 30 9.34 -4.26 -5.17
C ASN A 30 9.79 -5.13 -3.97
N PRO A 31 10.99 -4.95 -3.40
CA PRO A 31 11.47 -5.76 -2.26
C PRO A 31 10.55 -5.85 -1.03
N SER A 32 9.48 -5.08 -0.94
CA SER A 32 8.53 -5.06 0.20
C SER A 32 7.33 -6.01 0.05
N TYR A 33 7.47 -7.15 -0.62
CA TYR A 33 6.34 -8.05 -0.94
C TYR A 33 6.10 -9.21 0.04
N PHE A 34 6.78 -9.24 1.17
CA PHE A 34 6.71 -10.35 2.15
C PHE A 34 5.31 -10.70 2.65
N ALA A 35 4.44 -9.70 2.79
CA ALA A 35 3.07 -9.93 3.22
C ALA A 35 2.30 -10.79 2.21
N PHE A 36 2.50 -10.58 0.92
CA PHE A 36 1.86 -11.37 -0.14
C PHE A 36 2.41 -12.80 -0.21
N THR A 37 3.71 -13.00 0.06
CA THR A 37 4.26 -14.36 0.17
C THR A 37 3.66 -15.10 1.36
N GLY A 38 3.43 -14.42 2.49
CA GLY A 38 2.69 -14.98 3.63
C GLY A 38 1.28 -15.41 3.26
N ALA A 39 0.53 -14.56 2.55
CA ALA A 39 -0.83 -14.88 2.10
C ALA A 39 -0.86 -16.09 1.13
N VAL A 40 0.17 -16.29 0.31
CA VAL A 40 0.31 -17.50 -0.53
C VAL A 40 0.58 -18.74 0.34
N MET A 41 1.39 -18.61 1.41
CA MET A 41 1.60 -19.71 2.36
C MET A 41 0.30 -20.11 3.08
N ASP A 42 -0.56 -19.15 3.41
CA ASP A 42 -1.85 -19.40 4.04
C ASP A 42 -2.81 -20.22 3.15
N LEU A 43 -2.57 -20.27 1.84
CA LEU A 43 -3.25 -21.21 0.92
C LEU A 43 -2.75 -22.66 1.03
N GLY A 44 -1.74 -22.93 1.87
CA GLY A 44 -1.18 -24.25 2.10
C GLY A 44 0.07 -24.58 1.25
N TYR A 45 0.69 -23.61 0.64
CA TYR A 45 1.96 -23.78 -0.07
C TYR A 45 3.15 -23.56 0.88
N ASP A 46 4.02 -24.56 1.04
CA ASP A 46 5.19 -24.50 1.91
C ASP A 46 6.19 -23.43 1.45
N ASN A 47 6.35 -23.26 0.15
CA ASN A 47 7.27 -22.29 -0.43
C ASN A 47 6.58 -21.44 -1.52
N PRO A 48 6.25 -20.17 -1.24
CA PRO A 48 5.58 -19.30 -2.21
C PRO A 48 6.44 -18.98 -3.44
N LEU A 49 7.76 -19.19 -3.36
CA LEU A 49 8.66 -18.93 -4.49
C LEU A 49 8.61 -20.03 -5.56
N ASP A 50 8.08 -21.22 -5.22
CA ASP A 50 7.95 -22.33 -6.18
C ASP A 50 6.65 -22.25 -7.01
N VAL A 51 5.67 -21.45 -6.54
CA VAL A 51 4.33 -21.43 -7.13
C VAL A 51 3.94 -20.08 -7.74
N VAL A 52 4.73 -19.02 -7.46
CA VAL A 52 4.57 -17.69 -8.06
C VAL A 52 5.92 -17.22 -8.59
N ASP A 53 5.94 -16.75 -9.83
CA ASP A 53 7.14 -16.17 -10.44
C ASP A 53 7.26 -14.68 -10.02
N TRP A 54 7.92 -14.46 -8.88
CA TRP A 54 8.13 -13.12 -8.32
C TRP A 54 9.25 -12.40 -9.06
N LYS A 55 8.90 -11.45 -9.92
CA LYS A 55 9.87 -10.62 -10.65
C LYS A 55 10.12 -9.31 -9.92
N VAL A 56 11.33 -9.16 -9.39
CA VAL A 56 11.73 -7.97 -8.64
C VAL A 56 12.17 -6.86 -9.60
N TYR A 57 11.52 -5.72 -9.51
CA TYR A 57 11.85 -4.51 -10.26
C TYR A 57 12.44 -3.44 -9.33
N SER A 58 13.36 -2.64 -9.87
CA SER A 58 14.03 -1.56 -9.13
C SER A 58 13.12 -0.35 -8.90
N SER A 59 12.14 -0.16 -9.76
CA SER A 59 11.14 0.91 -9.65
C SER A 59 9.73 0.38 -9.85
N TYR A 60 8.75 1.09 -9.32
CA TYR A 60 7.34 0.80 -9.57
C TYR A 60 6.93 1.16 -11.00
N ASP A 61 7.57 2.15 -11.61
CA ASP A 61 7.28 2.54 -12.99
C ASP A 61 7.67 1.41 -13.97
N ASP A 62 8.82 0.75 -13.74
CA ASP A 62 9.21 -0.44 -14.52
C ASP A 62 8.23 -1.60 -14.30
N ALA A 63 7.79 -1.83 -13.07
CA ALA A 63 6.79 -2.86 -12.75
C ALA A 63 5.45 -2.58 -13.45
N LEU A 64 5.04 -1.31 -13.48
CA LEU A 64 3.81 -0.88 -14.15
C LEU A 64 3.90 -1.06 -15.67
N ALA A 65 5.04 -0.66 -16.26
CA ALA A 65 5.31 -0.88 -17.67
C ALA A 65 5.32 -2.38 -18.04
N ALA A 66 5.85 -3.24 -17.16
CA ALA A 66 5.85 -4.68 -17.38
C ALA A 66 4.43 -5.28 -17.43
N VAL A 67 3.49 -4.77 -16.62
CA VAL A 67 2.06 -5.13 -16.73
C VAL A 67 1.48 -4.65 -18.04
N GLN A 68 1.70 -3.39 -18.43
CA GLN A 68 1.19 -2.82 -19.67
C GLN A 68 1.67 -3.61 -20.90
N ASN A 69 2.95 -4.00 -20.92
CA ASN A 69 3.55 -4.76 -22.00
C ASN A 69 3.17 -6.25 -22.00
N GLY A 70 2.54 -6.74 -20.91
CA GLY A 70 2.19 -8.15 -20.73
C GLY A 70 3.39 -9.06 -20.40
N GLU A 71 4.48 -8.48 -19.93
CA GLU A 71 5.66 -9.22 -19.43
C GLU A 71 5.35 -9.94 -18.10
N VAL A 72 4.52 -9.32 -17.27
CA VAL A 72 3.96 -9.88 -16.05
C VAL A 72 2.44 -9.76 -16.05
N LYS A 73 1.77 -10.65 -15.32
CA LYS A 73 0.30 -10.62 -15.25
C LYS A 73 -0.21 -9.63 -14.21
N TYR A 74 0.48 -9.51 -13.08
CA TYR A 74 0.12 -8.63 -11.98
C TYR A 74 1.32 -7.81 -11.54
N ALA A 75 1.07 -6.66 -10.90
CA ALA A 75 2.09 -5.92 -10.18
C ALA A 75 1.57 -5.41 -8.84
N LEU A 76 2.46 -5.43 -7.84
CA LEU A 76 2.23 -4.85 -6.53
C LEU A 76 2.79 -3.42 -6.53
N MET A 77 1.91 -2.44 -6.40
CA MET A 77 2.28 -1.03 -6.51
C MET A 77 2.39 -0.37 -5.14
N GLY A 78 3.24 0.63 -5.04
CA GLY A 78 3.37 1.44 -3.82
C GLY A 78 2.54 2.71 -3.84
N THR A 79 2.41 3.37 -2.69
CA THR A 79 1.67 4.62 -2.55
C THR A 79 2.17 5.73 -3.48
N GLN A 80 3.48 5.84 -3.64
CA GLN A 80 4.12 6.89 -4.44
C GLN A 80 3.85 6.79 -5.95
N ASN A 81 3.34 5.65 -6.43
CA ASN A 81 3.04 5.44 -7.85
C ASN A 81 1.56 5.51 -8.19
N ASN A 82 0.73 5.88 -7.23
CA ASN A 82 -0.71 5.94 -7.43
C ASN A 82 -1.14 6.88 -8.54
N TYR A 83 -0.40 7.94 -8.79
CA TYR A 83 -0.71 8.86 -9.88
C TYR A 83 -0.55 8.19 -11.25
N GLY A 84 0.54 7.45 -11.48
CA GLY A 84 0.74 6.66 -12.70
C GLY A 84 -0.30 5.55 -12.85
N VAL A 85 -0.60 4.85 -11.76
CA VAL A 85 -1.69 3.84 -11.73
C VAL A 85 -3.02 4.49 -12.10
N LYS A 86 -3.38 5.62 -11.46
CA LYS A 86 -4.62 6.33 -11.77
C LYS A 86 -4.74 6.73 -13.23
N GLN A 87 -3.69 7.29 -13.83
CA GLN A 87 -3.69 7.67 -15.25
C GLN A 87 -3.98 6.47 -16.17
N LEU A 88 -3.40 5.32 -15.89
CA LEU A 88 -3.60 4.11 -16.68
C LEU A 88 -4.95 3.42 -16.41
N VAL A 89 -5.50 3.56 -15.22
CA VAL A 89 -6.87 3.14 -14.92
C VAL A 89 -7.86 4.04 -15.65
N ASP A 90 -7.65 5.35 -15.62
CA ASP A 90 -8.50 6.33 -16.31
C ASP A 90 -8.47 6.15 -17.85
N SER A 91 -7.34 5.71 -18.41
CA SER A 91 -7.23 5.38 -19.85
C SER A 91 -7.85 4.02 -20.21
N GLY A 92 -8.10 3.17 -19.22
CA GLY A 92 -8.63 1.81 -19.43
C GLY A 92 -7.57 0.77 -19.83
N ASP A 93 -6.28 1.08 -19.67
CA ASP A 93 -5.19 0.15 -19.98
C ASP A 93 -4.98 -0.91 -18.90
N ILE A 94 -5.15 -0.49 -17.64
CA ILE A 94 -5.05 -1.36 -16.47
C ILE A 94 -6.25 -1.19 -15.55
N GLU A 95 -6.36 -2.09 -14.58
CA GLU A 95 -7.30 -1.98 -13.47
C GLU A 95 -6.62 -2.32 -12.13
N ILE A 96 -7.13 -1.76 -11.05
CA ILE A 96 -6.81 -2.18 -9.70
C ILE A 96 -7.72 -3.37 -9.39
N VAL A 97 -7.16 -4.56 -9.31
CA VAL A 97 -7.91 -5.80 -9.06
C VAL A 97 -8.13 -6.07 -7.59
N SER A 98 -7.25 -5.55 -6.72
CA SER A 98 -7.38 -5.66 -5.26
C SER A 98 -6.43 -4.69 -4.55
N TYR A 99 -6.62 -4.58 -3.23
CA TYR A 99 -5.69 -3.90 -2.33
C TYR A 99 -5.14 -4.87 -1.29
N GLN A 100 -3.97 -4.58 -0.77
CA GLN A 100 -3.36 -5.37 0.30
C GLN A 100 -4.30 -5.57 1.50
N SER A 101 -5.05 -4.53 1.87
CA SER A 101 -6.03 -4.58 2.96
C SER A 101 -7.21 -5.51 2.71
N GLU A 102 -7.52 -5.81 1.44
CA GLU A 102 -8.57 -6.75 1.05
C GLU A 102 -8.08 -8.22 1.09
N ILE A 103 -6.77 -8.41 0.88
CA ILE A 103 -6.12 -9.73 0.93
C ILE A 103 -5.77 -10.12 2.37
N MET A 104 -5.31 -9.14 3.13
CA MET A 104 -4.86 -9.35 4.51
C MET A 104 -5.63 -8.42 5.45
N GLU A 105 -6.67 -8.97 6.05
CA GLU A 105 -7.50 -8.25 7.00
C GLU A 105 -6.66 -7.72 8.17
N ASN A 106 -6.83 -6.45 8.51
CA ASN A 106 -6.11 -5.76 9.60
C ASN A 106 -4.57 -5.67 9.44
N TYR A 107 -4.05 -5.82 8.22
CA TYR A 107 -2.63 -5.64 7.98
C TYR A 107 -2.22 -4.17 8.15
N SER A 108 -1.32 -3.91 9.10
CA SER A 108 -0.76 -2.58 9.34
C SER A 108 0.51 -2.38 8.51
N CYS A 109 0.45 -1.53 7.51
CA CYS A 109 1.57 -1.21 6.64
C CYS A 109 2.65 -0.40 7.39
N CYS A 110 2.27 0.73 8.00
CA CYS A 110 3.21 1.67 8.62
C CYS A 110 2.98 1.76 10.12
N ARG A 111 4.07 1.64 10.88
CA ARG A 111 4.07 1.69 12.35
C ARG A 111 5.08 2.69 12.86
N MET A 112 4.77 3.32 13.98
CA MET A 112 5.76 4.10 14.72
C MET A 112 6.52 3.14 15.64
N VAL A 113 7.84 3.13 15.53
CA VAL A 113 8.73 2.33 16.39
C VAL A 113 9.69 3.22 17.13
N GLY A 114 10.10 2.80 18.32
CA GLY A 114 11.08 3.51 19.14
C GLY A 114 12.00 2.53 19.86
N GLN A 115 13.22 2.96 20.15
CA GLN A 115 14.13 2.19 20.98
C GLN A 115 13.52 2.00 22.37
N THR A 116 13.39 0.75 22.83
CA THR A 116 12.69 0.41 24.08
C THR A 116 13.16 1.23 25.27
N LYS A 117 14.49 1.35 25.45
CA LYS A 117 15.06 2.14 26.55
C LYS A 117 14.62 3.60 26.48
N TRP A 118 14.71 4.24 25.30
CA TRP A 118 14.32 5.64 25.12
C TRP A 118 12.82 5.86 25.38
N VAL A 119 11.97 4.97 24.89
CA VAL A 119 10.50 5.03 25.10
C VAL A 119 10.19 4.97 26.59
N ASN A 120 10.82 4.05 27.32
CA ASN A 120 10.60 3.88 28.76
C ASN A 120 11.13 5.06 29.59
N ASP A 121 12.25 5.66 29.18
CA ASP A 121 12.86 6.80 29.86
C ASP A 121 12.14 8.13 29.57
N ASN A 122 11.32 8.20 28.47
CA ASN A 122 10.67 9.43 27.99
C ASN A 122 9.16 9.29 27.76
N PRO A 123 8.38 8.74 28.72
CA PRO A 123 6.97 8.42 28.49
C PRO A 123 6.10 9.63 28.17
N ASP A 124 6.39 10.79 28.73
CA ASP A 124 5.60 12.00 28.46
C ASP A 124 5.87 12.59 27.09
N THR A 125 7.11 12.51 26.60
CA THR A 125 7.46 12.87 25.22
C THR A 125 6.77 11.95 24.22
N VAL A 126 6.78 10.65 24.48
CA VAL A 126 6.07 9.65 23.64
C VAL A 126 4.57 9.94 23.57
N LYS A 127 3.94 10.22 24.72
CA LYS A 127 2.51 10.61 24.78
C LYS A 127 2.26 11.91 24.00
N ALA A 128 3.15 12.89 24.08
CA ALA A 128 3.02 14.16 23.36
C ALA A 128 3.08 13.93 21.83
N ILE A 129 4.01 13.10 21.36
CA ILE A 129 4.12 12.71 19.94
C ILE A 129 2.85 12.02 19.48
N ILE A 130 2.37 11.01 20.22
CA ILE A 130 1.15 10.28 19.86
C ILE A 130 -0.06 11.24 19.80
N ARG A 131 -0.22 12.14 20.77
CA ARG A 131 -1.29 13.13 20.76
C ARG A 131 -1.21 14.09 19.57
N ALA A 132 0.00 14.50 19.17
CA ALA A 132 0.20 15.34 18.00
C ALA A 132 -0.23 14.62 16.72
N LEU A 133 0.15 13.35 16.56
CA LEU A 133 -0.25 12.53 15.42
C LEU A 133 -1.77 12.30 15.37
N LEU A 134 -2.41 12.00 16.50
CA LEU A 134 -3.88 11.85 16.57
C LEU A 134 -4.62 13.15 16.22
N ARG A 135 -4.10 14.32 16.66
CA ARG A 135 -4.65 15.62 16.28
C ARG A 135 -4.47 15.89 14.78
N ALA A 136 -3.30 15.59 14.23
CA ALA A 136 -3.03 15.72 12.80
C ALA A 136 -3.96 14.82 11.98
N GLN A 137 -4.21 13.58 12.44
CA GLN A 137 -5.17 12.68 11.81
C GLN A 137 -6.58 13.26 11.81
N SER A 138 -7.07 13.74 12.96
CA SER A 138 -8.41 14.33 13.07
C SER A 138 -8.53 15.58 12.19
N TRP A 139 -7.48 16.39 12.10
CA TRP A 139 -7.44 17.55 11.21
C TRP A 139 -7.47 17.12 9.74
N TYR A 140 -6.67 16.13 9.36
CA TYR A 140 -6.64 15.58 8.00
C TYR A 140 -8.02 15.08 7.55
N GLU A 141 -8.70 14.29 8.38
CA GLU A 141 -10.04 13.78 8.07
C GLU A 141 -11.08 14.90 7.85
N ALA A 142 -10.92 16.02 8.55
CA ALA A 142 -11.80 17.17 8.41
C ALA A 142 -11.41 18.12 7.27
N ASN A 143 -10.16 18.03 6.74
CA ASN A 143 -9.58 19.01 5.82
C ASN A 143 -8.78 18.34 4.70
N LYS A 144 -9.30 17.26 4.10
CA LYS A 144 -8.56 16.44 3.13
C LYS A 144 -8.01 17.25 1.94
N GLU A 145 -8.80 18.14 1.36
CA GLU A 145 -8.40 18.97 0.24
C GLU A 145 -7.25 19.93 0.62
N GLU A 146 -7.35 20.59 1.77
CA GLU A 146 -6.27 21.46 2.26
C GLU A 146 -4.99 20.65 2.56
N ALA A 147 -5.14 19.44 3.11
CA ALA A 147 -4.01 18.54 3.37
C ALA A 147 -3.31 18.12 2.07
N VAL A 148 -4.06 17.84 1.00
CA VAL A 148 -3.53 17.56 -0.33
C VAL A 148 -2.69 18.73 -0.83
N SER A 149 -3.24 19.95 -0.84
CA SER A 149 -2.54 21.15 -1.32
C SER A 149 -1.30 21.47 -0.50
N LEU A 150 -1.36 21.32 0.84
CA LEU A 150 -0.20 21.52 1.71
C LEU A 150 0.91 20.51 1.42
N HIS A 151 0.52 19.25 1.20
CA HIS A 151 1.49 18.19 0.90
C HIS A 151 2.09 18.36 -0.50
N ALA A 152 1.29 18.62 -1.51
CA ALA A 152 1.71 18.88 -2.88
C ALA A 152 2.74 20.03 -2.95
N LYS A 153 2.42 21.15 -2.32
CA LYS A 153 3.35 22.28 -2.18
C LYS A 153 4.67 21.89 -1.50
N ARG A 154 4.63 21.04 -0.48
CA ARG A 154 5.82 20.63 0.27
C ARG A 154 6.76 19.74 -0.56
N ILE A 155 6.21 18.87 -1.41
CA ILE A 155 6.99 17.94 -2.23
C ILE A 155 7.24 18.47 -3.65
N GLY A 156 6.72 19.65 -3.99
CA GLY A 156 6.89 20.28 -5.30
C GLY A 156 6.12 19.56 -6.41
N GLN A 157 4.94 19.02 -6.11
CA GLN A 157 4.05 18.36 -7.05
C GLN A 157 2.73 19.11 -7.17
N GLU A 158 1.94 18.76 -8.18
CA GLU A 158 0.57 19.26 -8.35
C GLU A 158 -0.41 18.54 -7.39
N ASP A 159 -1.53 19.20 -7.08
CA ASP A 159 -2.54 18.66 -6.17
C ASP A 159 -3.09 17.31 -6.65
N ASP A 160 -3.31 17.13 -7.95
CA ASP A 160 -3.81 15.88 -8.54
C ASP A 160 -2.89 14.68 -8.28
N TYR A 161 -1.56 14.92 -8.30
CA TYR A 161 -0.58 13.89 -7.98
C TYR A 161 -0.76 13.36 -6.54
N VAL A 162 -0.95 14.28 -5.61
CA VAL A 162 -1.12 13.95 -4.19
C VAL A 162 -2.52 13.38 -3.91
N ALA A 163 -3.55 13.95 -4.53
CA ALA A 163 -4.92 13.50 -4.40
C ALA A 163 -5.10 12.04 -4.84
N ALA A 164 -4.36 11.59 -5.85
CA ALA A 164 -4.44 10.22 -6.36
C ALA A 164 -4.20 9.13 -5.28
N TYR A 165 -3.47 9.46 -4.21
CA TYR A 165 -3.26 8.51 -3.09
C TYR A 165 -3.85 8.98 -1.76
N MET A 166 -3.91 10.28 -1.49
CA MET A 166 -4.44 10.77 -0.22
C MET A 166 -5.97 10.77 -0.17
N MET A 167 -6.65 10.86 -1.33
CA MET A 167 -8.11 10.86 -1.41
C MET A 167 -8.70 9.47 -1.65
N ASP A 168 -7.88 8.46 -1.88
CA ASP A 168 -8.31 7.06 -2.06
C ASP A 168 -8.45 6.38 -0.69
N ASP A 169 -9.66 6.30 -0.18
CA ASP A 169 -9.98 5.73 1.12
C ASP A 169 -9.68 4.21 1.22
N LYS A 170 -9.57 3.50 0.10
CA LYS A 170 -9.17 2.09 0.08
C LYS A 170 -7.66 1.91 0.13
N HIS A 171 -6.94 2.86 -0.45
CA HIS A 171 -5.49 2.81 -0.56
C HIS A 171 -4.78 3.39 0.65
N TYR A 172 -5.33 4.47 1.23
CA TYR A 172 -4.70 5.21 2.33
C TYR A 172 -5.72 5.55 3.41
N PHE A 173 -5.70 4.78 4.49
CA PHE A 173 -6.49 5.11 5.67
C PHE A 173 -5.71 4.84 6.95
N VAL A 174 -6.04 5.56 8.01
CA VAL A 174 -5.38 5.45 9.30
C VAL A 174 -6.30 4.77 10.30
N ASN A 175 -5.88 3.62 10.78
CA ASN A 175 -6.59 2.91 11.84
C ASN A 175 -5.98 3.25 13.20
N VAL A 176 -6.76 3.84 14.08
CA VAL A 176 -6.38 4.19 15.45
C VAL A 176 -6.95 3.26 16.50
N ASP A 177 -7.71 2.24 16.09
CA ASP A 177 -8.28 1.25 17.02
C ASP A 177 -7.15 0.38 17.60
N PRO A 178 -6.89 0.46 18.93
CA PRO A 178 -5.82 -0.30 19.55
C PRO A 178 -6.05 -1.81 19.53
N LEU A 179 -7.30 -2.27 19.43
CA LEU A 179 -7.62 -3.70 19.40
C LEU A 179 -7.30 -4.31 18.03
N LYS A 180 -7.56 -3.58 16.95
CA LYS A 180 -7.18 -3.99 15.59
C LYS A 180 -5.67 -3.92 15.36
N ASN A 181 -4.98 -3.07 16.11
CA ASN A 181 -3.55 -2.83 15.98
C ASN A 181 -2.69 -3.66 16.95
N SER A 182 -3.29 -4.51 17.77
CA SER A 182 -2.59 -5.32 18.80
C SER A 182 -2.05 -6.65 18.27
N VAL A 183 -2.36 -7.01 17.03
CA VAL A 183 -1.89 -8.26 16.43
C VAL A 183 -0.50 -8.04 15.81
N CYS A 184 0.51 -8.38 16.58
CA CYS A 184 1.90 -8.57 16.14
C CYS A 184 2.43 -9.85 16.78
#